data_f7b563dc40d11ec81dd6bbc165871068
#
_entry.id   f7b563dc40d11ec81dd6bbc165871068
#
_cell.length_a   1.000
_cell.length_b   1.000
_cell.length_c   1.000
_cell.angle_alpha   90.00
_cell.angle_beta   90.00
_cell.angle_gamma   90.00
#
_symmetry.space_group_name_H-M   'P 1'
#
loop_
_entity.id
_entity.type
_entity.pdbx_description
1 polymer ?
#
loop_
_entity_poly.entity_id
_entity_poly.type
_entity_poly.pdbx_seq_one_letter_code
_entity_poly.pdbx_strand_id
1 'polypeptide(L)'
;EAGSEIGTSFVLNDCQVFDSSLSVDHVRSINQFELYDAIADELVKTYGKDVAKKRKFVAFMSCTQFLGLTENEEYNYVNIKRKTLANPALGTGFLALLGSGSFYSWPSKVDEVQEAFLNKSVVDTRFLLDDSNYRKTYGGNFATSLGSLIHEIGHIFDLGHTQTGFMGNDFDYVNRFFITENYTEIMPKRTVSNCQQAPTSSLVNVHSTKLTKISRNGGDYLEKYRQQKNNDMTFFEPNCMLTMMSHRWFTHEKDMNEAFITFDEVEKIITASDEIVL
;
A
#
# COMPACT_ATOMS: atom_id res chain seq x y z
N GLU A 1 -33.74 5.89 25.34
CA GLU A 1 -32.71 6.89 25.02
C GLU A 1 -31.41 6.50 25.70
N ALA A 2 -30.55 5.80 25.03
CA ALA A 2 -29.16 5.62 25.40
C ALA A 2 -28.39 5.58 24.08
N GLY A 3 -27.91 6.75 23.64
CA GLY A 3 -26.97 6.87 22.56
C GLY A 3 -25.65 6.27 22.99
N SER A 4 -25.28 5.13 22.43
CA SER A 4 -23.95 4.60 22.54
C SER A 4 -23.05 5.45 21.63
N GLU A 5 -22.31 6.38 22.21
CA GLU A 5 -21.18 7.01 21.56
C GLU A 5 -20.15 5.93 21.25
N ILE A 6 -20.01 5.58 19.98
CA ILE A 6 -18.87 4.81 19.50
C ILE A 6 -17.68 5.78 19.53
N GLY A 7 -17.06 5.89 20.70
CA GLY A 7 -15.85 6.65 20.90
C GLY A 7 -14.64 5.91 20.35
N THR A 8 -14.44 5.87 19.04
CA THR A 8 -13.11 5.67 18.49
C THR A 8 -12.33 6.97 18.66
N SER A 9 -11.74 7.16 19.82
CA SER A 9 -10.73 8.21 19.98
C SER A 9 -9.51 7.79 19.15
N PHE A 10 -9.41 8.31 17.93
CA PHE A 10 -8.13 8.38 17.26
C PHE A 10 -7.29 9.40 18.03
N VAL A 11 -6.46 8.92 18.93
CA VAL A 11 -5.38 9.73 19.47
C VAL A 11 -4.40 9.87 18.33
N LEU A 12 -4.42 11.01 17.64
CA LEU A 12 -3.34 11.44 16.76
C LEU A 12 -2.12 11.72 17.68
N ASN A 13 -1.46 10.64 18.07
CA ASN A 13 -0.14 10.77 18.66
C ASN A 13 0.79 11.13 17.50
N ASP A 14 1.69 12.08 17.75
CA ASP A 14 2.78 12.37 16.83
C ASP A 14 3.48 11.06 16.42
N CYS A 15 3.98 11.01 15.18
CA CYS A 15 4.72 9.87 14.69
C CYS A 15 5.85 9.55 15.66
N GLN A 16 5.85 8.33 16.22
CA GLN A 16 6.85 7.93 17.21
C GLN A 16 8.18 7.64 16.51
N VAL A 17 9.25 8.19 17.05
CA VAL A 17 10.61 7.80 16.66
C VAL A 17 10.96 6.52 17.41
N PHE A 18 11.37 5.50 16.67
CA PHE A 18 11.89 4.25 17.20
C PHE A 18 13.41 4.21 16.96
N ASP A 19 14.18 4.21 18.04
CA ASP A 19 15.65 4.14 17.99
C ASP A 19 16.07 2.69 17.84
N SER A 20 16.49 2.31 16.63
CA SER A 20 17.04 0.99 16.34
C SER A 20 18.48 0.86 16.84
N SER A 21 18.87 -0.32 17.31
CA SER A 21 20.23 -0.66 17.68
C SER A 21 21.15 -0.91 16.48
N LEU A 22 20.59 -1.00 15.28
CA LEU A 22 21.33 -1.28 14.05
C LEU A 22 22.11 -0.03 13.58
N SER A 23 23.36 -0.23 13.19
CA SER A 23 24.13 0.86 12.58
C SER A 23 23.62 1.19 11.17
N VAL A 24 23.72 2.45 10.78
CA VAL A 24 23.32 2.92 9.45
C VAL A 24 24.04 2.17 8.34
N ASP A 25 25.35 1.92 8.50
CA ASP A 25 26.15 1.20 7.52
C ASP A 25 25.69 -0.25 7.36
N HIS A 26 25.33 -0.91 8.46
CA HIS A 26 24.77 -2.26 8.41
C HIS A 26 23.43 -2.28 7.69
N VAL A 27 22.51 -1.39 8.06
CA VAL A 27 21.17 -1.26 7.43
C VAL A 27 21.28 -1.01 5.93
N ARG A 28 22.24 -0.21 5.49
CA ARG A 28 22.47 0.09 4.07
C ARG A 28 23.16 -1.02 3.28
N SER A 29 23.74 -2.01 3.97
CA SER A 29 24.46 -3.13 3.36
C SER A 29 23.64 -4.39 3.17
N ILE A 30 22.55 -4.55 3.91
CA ILE A 30 21.68 -5.74 3.87
C ILE A 30 20.52 -5.57 2.91
N ASN A 31 19.91 -6.68 2.49
CA ASN A 31 18.74 -6.66 1.63
C ASN A 31 17.46 -6.35 2.43
N GLN A 32 16.36 -6.08 1.72
CA GLN A 32 15.11 -5.65 2.36
C GLN A 32 14.48 -6.72 3.26
N PHE A 33 14.69 -8.00 3.00
CA PHE A 33 14.14 -9.10 3.81
C PHE A 33 14.90 -9.22 5.14
N GLU A 34 16.24 -9.20 5.06
CA GLU A 34 17.10 -9.19 6.25
C GLU A 34 16.82 -7.94 7.12
N LEU A 35 16.62 -6.80 6.48
CA LEU A 35 16.27 -5.56 7.18
C LEU A 35 14.91 -5.66 7.86
N TYR A 36 13.91 -6.22 7.16
CA TYR A 36 12.59 -6.45 7.70
C TYR A 36 12.65 -7.33 8.97
N ASP A 37 13.32 -8.47 8.87
CA ASP A 37 13.45 -9.42 9.99
C ASP A 37 14.16 -8.76 11.18
N ALA A 38 15.21 -8.00 10.94
CA ALA A 38 15.94 -7.31 12.00
C ALA A 38 15.08 -6.26 12.73
N ILE A 39 14.32 -5.46 12.00
CA ILE A 39 13.40 -4.46 12.60
C ILE A 39 12.22 -5.14 13.30
N ALA A 40 11.64 -6.19 12.70
CA ALA A 40 10.57 -6.96 13.33
C ALA A 40 11.02 -7.58 14.66
N ASP A 41 12.24 -8.13 14.71
CA ASP A 41 12.85 -8.67 15.93
C ASP A 41 13.06 -7.59 17.01
N GLU A 42 13.50 -6.40 16.64
CA GLU A 42 13.65 -5.28 17.59
C GLU A 42 12.29 -4.84 18.14
N LEU A 43 11.25 -4.77 17.30
CA LEU A 43 9.90 -4.46 17.74
C LEU A 43 9.35 -5.52 18.70
N VAL A 44 9.58 -6.82 18.41
CA VAL A 44 9.18 -7.91 19.30
C VAL A 44 9.94 -7.85 20.63
N LYS A 45 11.25 -7.56 20.61
CA LYS A 45 12.04 -7.37 21.84
C LYS A 45 11.54 -6.21 22.68
N THR A 46 11.17 -5.09 22.05
CA THR A 46 10.72 -3.88 22.73
C THR A 46 9.30 -3.99 23.28
N TYR A 47 8.36 -4.53 22.50
CA TYR A 47 6.93 -4.54 22.84
C TYR A 47 6.42 -5.91 23.33
N GLY A 48 7.27 -6.93 23.32
CA GLY A 48 6.96 -8.29 23.77
C GLY A 48 6.45 -9.21 22.66
N LYS A 49 6.48 -10.52 22.92
CA LYS A 49 6.15 -11.58 21.94
C LYS A 49 4.71 -11.53 21.40
N ASP A 50 3.79 -10.96 22.16
CA ASP A 50 2.38 -10.83 21.75
C ASP A 50 2.09 -9.54 20.94
N VAL A 51 3.12 -8.77 20.59
CA VAL A 51 2.97 -7.49 19.88
C VAL A 51 2.20 -7.66 18.57
N ALA A 52 2.50 -8.70 17.82
CA ALA A 52 1.85 -9.01 16.54
C ALA A 52 0.33 -9.23 16.64
N LYS A 53 -0.16 -9.68 17.81
CA LYS A 53 -1.59 -9.86 18.10
C LYS A 53 -2.32 -8.57 18.45
N LYS A 54 -1.58 -7.58 18.96
CA LYS A 54 -2.14 -6.37 19.59
C LYS A 54 -1.89 -5.10 18.78
N ARG A 55 -0.93 -5.11 17.86
CA ARG A 55 -0.51 -3.92 17.12
C ARG A 55 -0.17 -4.24 15.67
N LYS A 56 -0.42 -3.29 14.80
CA LYS A 56 0.11 -3.22 13.45
C LYS A 56 1.03 -2.00 13.38
N PHE A 57 2.18 -2.14 12.78
CA PHE A 57 3.16 -1.08 12.63
C PHE A 57 3.32 -0.69 11.19
N VAL A 58 3.40 0.61 10.96
CA VAL A 58 3.86 1.20 9.71
C VAL A 58 5.13 1.97 10.07
N ALA A 59 6.25 1.53 9.58
CA ALA A 59 7.56 2.09 9.91
C ALA A 59 8.28 2.60 8.66
N PHE A 60 8.95 3.74 8.81
CA PHE A 60 9.75 4.33 7.75
C PHE A 60 11.21 4.41 8.17
N MET A 61 12.10 3.95 7.29
CA MET A 61 13.55 4.03 7.52
C MET A 61 14.05 5.46 7.29
N SER A 62 14.52 6.10 8.34
CA SER A 62 15.06 7.47 8.26
C SER A 62 16.43 7.55 7.56
N CYS A 63 17.12 6.42 7.42
CA CYS A 63 18.46 6.33 6.85
C CYS A 63 18.50 5.94 5.37
N THR A 64 17.34 5.92 4.68
CA THR A 64 17.31 5.72 3.22
C THR A 64 18.21 6.72 2.51
N GLN A 65 19.00 6.21 1.58
CA GLN A 65 19.92 7.05 0.80
C GLN A 65 19.84 6.69 -0.69
N PHE A 66 19.61 7.69 -1.52
CA PHE A 66 19.79 7.58 -2.96
C PHE A 66 21.16 8.17 -3.35
N LEU A 67 21.96 7.39 -4.09
CA LEU A 67 23.32 7.77 -4.47
C LEU A 67 23.38 8.62 -5.73
N GLY A 68 22.24 8.85 -6.38
CA GLY A 68 22.16 9.58 -7.65
C GLY A 68 22.57 8.76 -8.87
N LEU A 69 21.98 9.08 -10.00
CA LEU A 69 22.40 8.57 -11.30
C LEU A 69 23.49 9.51 -11.89
N THR A 70 24.53 8.91 -12.45
CA THR A 70 25.55 9.63 -13.21
C THR A 70 25.11 9.82 -14.67
N GLU A 71 25.73 10.72 -15.40
CA GLU A 71 25.43 10.99 -16.82
C GLU A 71 25.56 9.77 -17.73
N ASN A 72 26.35 8.78 -17.33
CA ASN A 72 26.61 7.56 -18.11
C ASN A 72 25.65 6.41 -17.69
N GLU A 73 24.79 6.59 -16.70
CA GLU A 73 23.85 5.58 -16.23
C GLU A 73 22.49 5.80 -16.85
N GLU A 74 21.97 4.73 -17.45
CA GLU A 74 20.63 4.74 -18.02
C GLU A 74 19.57 4.96 -16.94
N TYR A 75 18.62 5.85 -17.21
CA TYR A 75 17.44 6.03 -16.39
C TYR A 75 16.49 4.83 -16.56
N ASN A 76 16.57 3.89 -15.65
CA ASN A 76 15.64 2.77 -15.54
C ASN A 76 15.50 2.31 -14.09
N TYR A 77 14.45 1.54 -13.82
CA TYR A 77 14.13 1.04 -12.47
C TYR A 77 15.28 0.26 -11.81
N VAL A 78 15.99 -0.58 -12.58
CA VAL A 78 17.09 -1.40 -12.06
C VAL A 78 18.23 -0.54 -11.53
N ASN A 79 18.62 0.49 -12.28
CA ASN A 79 19.67 1.40 -11.86
C ASN A 79 19.24 2.26 -10.67
N ILE A 80 18.01 2.77 -10.67
CA ILE A 80 17.46 3.52 -9.55
C ILE A 80 17.43 2.66 -8.29
N LYS A 81 16.91 1.44 -8.36
CA LYS A 81 16.86 0.53 -7.22
C LYS A 81 18.25 0.20 -6.68
N ARG A 82 19.22 -0.09 -7.58
CA ARG A 82 20.60 -0.40 -7.19
C ARG A 82 21.29 0.77 -6.48
N LYS A 83 20.91 2.00 -6.82
CA LYS A 83 21.46 3.24 -6.22
C LYS A 83 20.72 3.68 -4.96
N THR A 84 19.69 2.98 -4.55
CA THR A 84 18.90 3.34 -3.37
C THR A 84 19.15 2.35 -2.25
N LEU A 85 19.77 2.82 -1.18
CA LEU A 85 20.16 2.02 -0.02
C LEU A 85 19.12 2.18 1.09
N ALA A 86 18.87 1.12 1.84
CA ALA A 86 17.90 1.09 2.95
C ALA A 86 16.52 1.64 2.55
N ASN A 87 16.00 1.20 1.41
CA ASN A 87 14.68 1.60 0.90
C ASN A 87 13.77 0.37 0.73
N PRO A 88 13.40 -0.29 1.83
CA PRO A 88 12.45 -1.41 1.77
C PRO A 88 11.08 -0.92 1.33
N ALA A 89 10.30 -1.84 0.75
CA ALA A 89 8.87 -1.79 0.63
C ALA A 89 8.39 -3.22 0.85
N LEU A 90 8.04 -3.55 2.08
CA LEU A 90 7.70 -4.90 2.49
C LEU A 90 6.72 -4.89 3.66
N GLY A 91 5.54 -5.46 3.44
CA GLY A 91 4.50 -5.64 4.45
C GLY A 91 4.19 -7.12 4.68
N THR A 92 4.21 -7.56 5.92
CA THR A 92 3.72 -8.88 6.30
C THR A 92 3.43 -8.94 7.80
N GLY A 93 2.57 -9.86 8.22
CA GLY A 93 2.25 -10.08 9.62
C GLY A 93 1.78 -8.81 10.34
N PHE A 94 2.65 -8.13 11.05
CA PHE A 94 2.31 -6.97 11.86
C PHE A 94 3.07 -5.68 11.49
N LEU A 95 3.99 -5.76 10.54
CA LEU A 95 4.86 -4.65 10.16
C LEU A 95 4.78 -4.39 8.64
N ALA A 96 4.53 -3.12 8.27
CA ALA A 96 4.82 -2.58 6.96
C ALA A 96 6.06 -1.68 7.08
N LEU A 97 7.17 -2.09 6.48
CA LEU A 97 8.45 -1.40 6.53
C LEU A 97 8.74 -0.73 5.19
N LEU A 98 8.92 0.58 5.20
CA LEU A 98 9.14 1.38 4.00
C LEU A 98 10.40 2.24 4.13
N GLY A 99 10.97 2.60 2.99
CA GLY A 99 11.98 3.63 2.93
C GLY A 99 11.40 5.04 2.91
N SER A 100 12.23 6.03 3.20
CA SER A 100 11.84 7.44 3.18
C SER A 100 12.35 8.21 1.94
N GLY A 101 12.91 7.51 0.96
CA GLY A 101 13.54 8.12 -0.19
C GLY A 101 12.64 9.04 -1.03
N SER A 102 11.33 8.82 -1.00
CA SER A 102 10.33 9.60 -1.73
C SER A 102 9.69 10.73 -0.92
N PHE A 103 10.05 10.91 0.37
CA PHE A 103 9.38 11.89 1.25
C PHE A 103 9.53 13.34 0.81
N TYR A 104 10.54 13.68 0.03
CA TYR A 104 10.69 15.02 -0.53
C TYR A 104 9.51 15.45 -1.42
N SER A 105 8.74 14.47 -1.94
CA SER A 105 7.56 14.72 -2.77
C SER A 105 6.24 14.69 -1.98
N TRP A 106 6.27 14.31 -0.70
CA TRP A 106 5.09 14.22 0.14
C TRP A 106 4.67 15.59 0.66
N PRO A 107 3.36 15.84 0.78
CA PRO A 107 2.86 17.06 1.39
C PRO A 107 3.13 17.07 2.90
N SER A 108 3.28 18.28 3.47
CA SER A 108 3.46 18.46 4.91
C SER A 108 2.14 18.42 5.67
N LYS A 109 1.02 18.61 4.99
CA LYS A 109 -0.32 18.70 5.55
C LYS A 109 -1.33 18.00 4.67
N VAL A 110 -2.45 17.58 5.26
CA VAL A 110 -3.52 16.88 4.56
C VAL A 110 -4.20 17.75 3.50
N ASP A 111 -4.33 19.03 3.73
CA ASP A 111 -4.91 19.99 2.78
C ASP A 111 -4.04 20.26 1.54
N GLU A 112 -2.76 19.90 1.60
CA GLU A 112 -1.81 20.01 0.47
C GLU A 112 -1.78 18.75 -0.42
N VAL A 113 -2.47 17.68 -0.06
CA VAL A 113 -2.40 16.37 -0.76
C VAL A 113 -2.79 16.48 -2.23
N GLN A 114 -3.83 17.23 -2.54
CA GLN A 114 -4.28 17.38 -3.93
C GLN A 114 -3.24 18.14 -4.78
N GLU A 115 -2.65 19.20 -4.25
CA GLU A 115 -1.61 19.97 -4.92
C GLU A 115 -0.34 19.13 -5.11
N ALA A 116 0.02 18.33 -4.11
CA ALA A 116 1.17 17.43 -4.20
C ALA A 116 1.01 16.41 -5.34
N PHE A 117 -0.16 15.83 -5.52
CA PHE A 117 -0.43 14.94 -6.66
C PHE A 117 -0.36 15.65 -8.02
N LEU A 118 -0.74 16.92 -8.07
CA LEU A 118 -0.72 17.72 -9.30
C LEU A 118 0.67 18.32 -9.60
N ASN A 119 1.64 18.14 -8.74
CA ASN A 119 2.97 18.72 -8.90
C ASN A 119 3.71 18.10 -10.08
N LYS A 120 3.88 18.87 -11.16
CA LYS A 120 4.56 18.49 -12.41
C LYS A 120 6.05 18.78 -12.42
N SER A 121 6.63 19.25 -11.32
CA SER A 121 8.07 19.45 -11.20
C SER A 121 8.80 18.16 -11.52
N VAL A 122 9.83 18.24 -12.35
CA VAL A 122 10.61 17.06 -12.76
C VAL A 122 11.57 16.67 -11.64
N VAL A 123 11.66 15.37 -11.36
CA VAL A 123 12.61 14.82 -10.40
C VAL A 123 14.01 14.84 -11.00
N ASP A 124 14.94 15.49 -10.32
CA ASP A 124 16.35 15.47 -10.70
C ASP A 124 17.03 14.20 -10.13
N THR A 125 17.14 13.20 -10.97
CA THR A 125 17.68 11.88 -10.59
C THR A 125 19.19 11.88 -10.29
N ARG A 126 19.87 13.01 -10.42
CA ARG A 126 21.25 13.16 -9.92
C ARG A 126 21.28 13.26 -8.39
N PHE A 127 20.17 13.67 -7.76
CA PHE A 127 20.11 13.93 -6.32
C PHE A 127 18.91 13.28 -5.63
N LEU A 128 17.79 13.08 -6.33
CA LEU A 128 16.52 12.64 -5.78
C LEU A 128 16.10 11.29 -6.36
N LEU A 129 15.61 10.42 -5.49
CA LEU A 129 15.03 9.14 -5.88
C LEU A 129 13.77 9.38 -6.74
N ASP A 130 13.76 8.83 -7.94
CA ASP A 130 12.57 8.80 -8.78
C ASP A 130 11.94 7.39 -8.80
N ASP A 131 10.93 7.20 -7.99
CA ASP A 131 10.10 5.99 -7.96
C ASP A 131 8.70 6.26 -8.51
N SER A 132 8.61 7.12 -9.54
CA SER A 132 7.35 7.59 -10.09
C SER A 132 6.73 6.68 -11.16
N ASN A 133 7.23 5.48 -11.34
CA ASN A 133 6.87 4.61 -12.46
C ASN A 133 7.03 5.32 -13.82
N TYR A 134 8.20 5.89 -14.06
CA TYR A 134 8.59 6.62 -15.28
C TYR A 134 7.84 7.94 -15.57
N ARG A 135 7.00 8.43 -14.66
CA ARG A 135 6.34 9.74 -14.79
C ARG A 135 7.29 10.92 -14.61
N LYS A 136 8.39 10.70 -13.90
CA LYS A 136 9.48 11.68 -13.67
C LYS A 136 9.03 12.96 -12.97
N THR A 137 7.90 12.93 -12.25
CA THR A 137 7.35 14.11 -11.58
C THR A 137 7.22 13.89 -10.08
N TYR A 138 7.25 14.97 -9.33
CA TYR A 138 7.00 14.94 -7.88
C TYR A 138 5.65 14.31 -7.57
N GLY A 139 4.58 14.72 -8.28
CA GLY A 139 3.25 14.13 -8.09
C GLY A 139 3.19 12.65 -8.42
N GLY A 140 3.90 12.22 -9.48
CA GLY A 140 4.05 10.80 -9.81
C GLY A 140 4.80 10.02 -8.73
N ASN A 141 5.88 10.59 -8.19
CA ASN A 141 6.67 9.98 -7.12
C ASN A 141 5.89 9.87 -5.81
N PHE A 142 5.12 10.92 -5.47
CA PHE A 142 4.21 10.87 -4.32
C PHE A 142 3.13 9.80 -4.51
N ALA A 143 2.53 9.72 -5.70
CA ALA A 143 1.49 8.73 -5.98
C ALA A 143 2.00 7.30 -5.85
N THR A 144 3.14 6.97 -6.46
CA THR A 144 3.70 5.61 -6.33
C THR A 144 4.06 5.30 -4.89
N SER A 145 4.72 6.20 -4.17
CA SER A 145 5.14 5.92 -2.80
C SER A 145 3.97 5.80 -1.81
N LEU A 146 2.92 6.60 -1.97
CA LEU A 146 1.69 6.45 -1.19
C LEU A 146 0.95 5.15 -1.56
N GLY A 147 0.89 4.83 -2.84
CA GLY A 147 0.30 3.58 -3.31
C GLY A 147 1.04 2.35 -2.79
N SER A 148 2.38 2.38 -2.79
CA SER A 148 3.22 1.35 -2.18
C SER A 148 2.93 1.21 -0.68
N LEU A 149 2.79 2.31 0.05
CA LEU A 149 2.39 2.28 1.45
C LEU A 149 1.05 1.57 1.65
N ILE A 150 0.03 1.90 0.85
CA ILE A 150 -1.30 1.27 0.92
C ILE A 150 -1.20 -0.23 0.59
N HIS A 151 -0.38 -0.61 -0.38
CA HIS A 151 -0.11 -2.01 -0.75
C HIS A 151 0.51 -2.78 0.42
N GLU A 152 1.56 -2.25 1.04
CA GLU A 152 2.22 -2.91 2.17
C GLU A 152 1.33 -2.96 3.42
N ILE A 153 0.48 -1.95 3.63
CA ILE A 153 -0.58 -2.00 4.66
C ILE A 153 -1.58 -3.12 4.35
N GLY A 154 -1.95 -3.33 3.09
CA GLY A 154 -2.78 -4.46 2.69
C GLY A 154 -2.20 -5.80 3.17
N HIS A 155 -0.91 -6.02 2.98
CA HIS A 155 -0.23 -7.25 3.42
C HIS A 155 -0.27 -7.46 4.94
N ILE A 156 -0.16 -6.41 5.74
CA ILE A 156 -0.27 -6.59 7.20
C ILE A 156 -1.71 -6.89 7.66
N PHE A 157 -2.69 -6.72 6.78
CA PHE A 157 -4.08 -7.16 6.97
C PHE A 157 -4.40 -8.43 6.16
N ASP A 158 -3.39 -9.26 5.93
CA ASP A 158 -3.48 -10.58 5.32
C ASP A 158 -3.96 -10.59 3.86
N LEU A 159 -3.88 -9.45 3.16
CA LEU A 159 -4.18 -9.41 1.74
C LEU A 159 -3.02 -10.01 0.93
N GLY A 160 -3.34 -10.94 0.06
CA GLY A 160 -2.42 -11.48 -0.93
C GLY A 160 -2.33 -10.59 -2.18
N HIS A 161 -1.32 -10.85 -3.02
CA HIS A 161 -1.22 -10.21 -4.33
C HIS A 161 -2.38 -10.59 -5.24
N THR A 162 -2.86 -9.62 -6.00
CA THR A 162 -3.88 -9.80 -7.05
C THR A 162 -3.29 -9.47 -8.43
N GLN A 163 -4.02 -9.80 -9.50
CA GLN A 163 -3.58 -9.47 -10.86
C GLN A 163 -3.69 -7.98 -11.16
N THR A 164 -4.69 -7.34 -10.57
CA THR A 164 -5.04 -5.93 -10.79
C THR A 164 -5.31 -5.23 -9.46
N GLY A 165 -5.49 -3.92 -9.50
CA GLY A 165 -5.82 -3.13 -8.33
C GLY A 165 -4.62 -2.85 -7.39
N PHE A 166 -4.92 -2.37 -6.19
CA PHE A 166 -3.89 -1.96 -5.23
C PHE A 166 -2.97 -3.10 -4.77
N MET A 167 -3.52 -4.32 -4.64
CA MET A 167 -2.70 -5.48 -4.28
C MET A 167 -2.02 -6.13 -5.49
N GLY A 168 -2.23 -5.58 -6.69
CA GLY A 168 -1.52 -5.90 -7.92
C GLY A 168 -0.42 -4.88 -8.20
N ASN A 169 -0.32 -4.48 -9.48
CA ASN A 169 0.68 -3.52 -9.96
C ASN A 169 0.10 -2.11 -10.18
N ASP A 170 -1.17 -1.87 -9.80
CA ASP A 170 -1.85 -0.62 -10.13
C ASP A 170 -1.82 0.40 -8.97
N PHE A 171 -1.13 0.09 -7.89
CA PHE A 171 -0.95 1.00 -6.75
C PHE A 171 -0.20 2.28 -7.12
N ASP A 172 0.60 2.28 -8.17
CA ASP A 172 1.33 3.44 -8.66
C ASP A 172 0.44 4.65 -8.98
N TYR A 173 -0.86 4.41 -9.17
CA TYR A 173 -1.81 5.40 -9.65
C TYR A 173 -2.84 5.82 -8.60
N VAL A 174 -2.48 5.74 -7.31
CA VAL A 174 -3.37 6.14 -6.21
C VAL A 174 -3.89 7.57 -6.33
N ASN A 175 -3.13 8.46 -6.98
CA ASN A 175 -3.58 9.82 -7.28
C ASN A 175 -4.91 9.88 -8.04
N ARG A 176 -5.22 8.86 -8.84
CA ARG A 176 -6.48 8.75 -9.58
C ARG A 176 -7.71 8.60 -8.68
N PHE A 177 -7.51 8.11 -7.48
CA PHE A 177 -8.55 8.07 -6.46
C PHE A 177 -8.89 9.47 -5.92
N PHE A 178 -7.90 10.36 -5.84
CA PHE A 178 -8.05 11.70 -5.26
C PHE A 178 -8.33 12.80 -6.30
N ILE A 179 -7.87 12.60 -7.54
CA ILE A 179 -7.97 13.59 -8.62
C ILE A 179 -8.75 13.01 -9.79
N THR A 180 -9.96 13.53 -9.99
CA THR A 180 -10.90 13.05 -11.02
C THR A 180 -11.15 14.06 -12.14
N GLU A 181 -10.63 15.29 -12.04
CA GLU A 181 -10.90 16.36 -13.00
C GLU A 181 -9.70 16.67 -13.88
N ASN A 182 -9.92 16.68 -15.20
CA ASN A 182 -8.98 17.17 -16.23
C ASN A 182 -7.54 16.67 -16.09
N TYR A 183 -7.35 15.48 -15.51
CA TYR A 183 -6.05 14.92 -15.30
C TYR A 183 -5.67 14.07 -16.52
N THR A 184 -4.85 14.63 -17.39
CA THR A 184 -4.22 13.90 -18.49
C THR A 184 -2.81 13.52 -18.10
N GLU A 185 -2.59 12.27 -17.80
CA GLU A 185 -1.28 11.69 -17.57
C GLU A 185 -0.98 10.68 -18.67
N ILE A 186 0.18 10.81 -19.30
CA ILE A 186 0.66 9.78 -20.20
C ILE A 186 1.16 8.63 -19.34
N MET A 187 0.37 7.56 -19.33
CA MET A 187 0.71 6.35 -18.58
C MET A 187 1.72 5.54 -19.36
N PRO A 188 2.97 5.41 -18.90
CA PRO A 188 3.85 4.45 -19.52
C PRO A 188 3.30 3.04 -19.26
N LYS A 189 3.10 2.27 -20.31
CA LYS A 189 2.76 0.84 -20.14
C LYS A 189 3.93 0.18 -19.42
N ARG A 190 3.67 -0.40 -18.24
CA ARG A 190 4.64 -1.28 -17.59
C ARG A 190 4.95 -2.42 -18.55
N THR A 191 6.16 -2.47 -19.05
CA THR A 191 6.70 -3.68 -19.65
C THR A 191 6.97 -4.63 -18.49
N VAL A 192 6.07 -5.60 -18.32
CA VAL A 192 6.25 -6.71 -17.38
C VAL A 192 7.42 -7.55 -17.90
N SER A 193 8.62 -7.23 -17.44
CA SER A 193 9.77 -8.10 -17.66
C SER A 193 9.66 -9.27 -16.67
N ASN A 194 9.21 -10.41 -17.21
CA ASN A 194 9.35 -11.75 -16.63
C ASN A 194 8.76 -12.00 -15.23
N CYS A 195 7.45 -11.86 -15.10
CA CYS A 195 6.70 -12.81 -14.29
C CYS A 195 6.15 -13.87 -15.23
N GLN A 196 6.44 -15.15 -14.97
CA GLN A 196 6.01 -16.26 -15.79
C GLN A 196 4.51 -16.17 -16.05
N GLN A 197 4.14 -16.18 -17.32
CA GLN A 197 2.75 -16.18 -17.75
C GLN A 197 2.04 -17.39 -17.15
N ALA A 198 1.16 -17.10 -16.18
CA ALA A 198 0.11 -18.04 -15.85
C ALA A 198 -0.86 -18.10 -17.05
N PRO A 199 -1.41 -19.28 -17.38
CA PRO A 199 -2.23 -19.45 -18.57
C PRO A 199 -3.48 -18.58 -18.49
N THR A 200 -3.73 -17.85 -19.56
CA THR A 200 -4.93 -17.06 -19.80
C THR A 200 -6.18 -17.91 -19.66
N SER A 201 -6.83 -17.86 -18.52
CA SER A 201 -8.19 -18.31 -18.39
C SER A 201 -9.13 -17.13 -18.65
N SER A 202 -10.08 -17.39 -19.50
CA SER A 202 -11.12 -16.52 -20.02
C SER A 202 -11.68 -15.51 -19.03
N LEU A 203 -11.72 -14.27 -19.48
CA LEU A 203 -12.38 -13.11 -18.86
C LEU A 203 -13.77 -13.46 -18.32
N VAL A 204 -13.88 -13.55 -17.02
CA VAL A 204 -15.17 -13.39 -16.35
C VAL A 204 -15.33 -11.89 -16.06
N ASN A 205 -16.32 -11.27 -16.69
CA ASN A 205 -16.74 -9.91 -16.38
C ASN A 205 -17.30 -9.88 -14.95
N VAL A 206 -16.46 -9.57 -13.98
CA VAL A 206 -16.92 -9.34 -12.62
C VAL A 206 -17.40 -7.89 -12.51
N HIS A 207 -18.70 -7.73 -12.36
CA HIS A 207 -19.30 -6.42 -12.10
C HIS A 207 -18.75 -5.80 -10.82
N SER A 208 -18.22 -4.60 -10.95
CA SER A 208 -17.64 -3.80 -9.88
C SER A 208 -18.57 -3.59 -8.70
N THR A 209 -18.16 -3.99 -7.53
CA THR A 209 -18.80 -3.64 -6.26
C THR A 209 -18.65 -2.14 -5.98
N LYS A 210 -19.77 -1.51 -5.63
CA LYS A 210 -19.88 -0.08 -5.38
C LYS A 210 -19.25 0.28 -4.04
N LEU A 211 -18.16 1.04 -4.03
CA LEU A 211 -17.77 1.85 -2.88
C LEU A 211 -18.71 3.06 -2.80
N THR A 212 -19.69 3.01 -1.92
CA THR A 212 -20.62 4.11 -1.66
C THR A 212 -20.22 4.81 -0.39
N LYS A 213 -19.75 6.00 -0.49
CA LYS A 213 -19.82 7.16 0.39
C LYS A 213 -18.51 7.94 0.48
N ILE A 214 -18.29 8.83 -0.44
CA ILE A 214 -17.48 10.02 -0.18
C ILE A 214 -18.24 11.22 -0.77
N SER A 215 -18.60 12.15 0.10
CA SER A 215 -19.14 13.49 -0.06
C SER A 215 -20.64 13.68 -0.36
N ARG A 216 -21.20 14.73 0.25
CA ARG A 216 -22.59 15.15 0.17
C ARG A 216 -23.05 15.71 -1.19
N ASN A 217 -22.12 15.91 -2.14
CA ASN A 217 -22.38 16.38 -3.51
C ASN A 217 -21.77 15.45 -4.58
N GLY A 218 -21.71 14.15 -4.29
CA GLY A 218 -20.82 13.21 -4.96
C GLY A 218 -21.24 12.64 -6.32
N GLY A 219 -22.31 13.11 -6.96
CA GLY A 219 -22.75 12.50 -8.22
C GLY A 219 -21.72 12.63 -9.35
N ASP A 220 -21.17 13.81 -9.53
CA ASP A 220 -20.19 14.09 -10.57
C ASP A 220 -18.82 13.44 -10.30
N TYR A 221 -18.34 13.54 -9.04
CA TYR A 221 -17.11 12.87 -8.62
C TYR A 221 -17.18 11.34 -8.81
N LEU A 222 -18.27 10.73 -8.36
CA LEU A 222 -18.42 9.28 -8.46
C LEU A 222 -18.45 8.78 -9.90
N GLU A 223 -19.07 9.54 -10.81
CA GLU A 223 -19.10 9.21 -12.23
C GLU A 223 -17.71 9.34 -12.86
N LYS A 224 -17.00 10.43 -12.61
CA LYS A 224 -15.61 10.62 -13.03
C LYS A 224 -14.68 9.56 -12.48
N TYR A 225 -14.82 9.21 -11.19
CA TYR A 225 -14.06 8.12 -10.57
C TYR A 225 -14.32 6.77 -11.24
N ARG A 226 -15.60 6.46 -11.56
CA ARG A 226 -15.94 5.21 -12.24
C ARG A 226 -15.33 5.13 -13.64
N GLN A 227 -15.35 6.23 -14.38
CA GLN A 227 -14.73 6.30 -15.70
C GLN A 227 -13.22 6.08 -15.62
N GLN A 228 -12.54 6.70 -14.66
CA GLN A 228 -11.10 6.50 -14.42
C GLN A 228 -10.81 5.08 -13.96
N LYS A 229 -11.57 4.56 -12.99
CA LYS A 229 -11.39 3.21 -12.45
C LYS A 229 -11.37 2.15 -13.54
N ASN A 230 -12.24 2.26 -14.53
CA ASN A 230 -12.26 1.32 -15.65
C ASN A 230 -10.99 1.35 -16.50
N ASN A 231 -10.24 2.44 -16.48
CA ASN A 231 -9.00 2.61 -17.21
C ASN A 231 -7.76 2.33 -16.37
N ASP A 232 -7.79 2.67 -15.09
CA ASP A 232 -6.60 2.79 -14.24
C ASP A 232 -6.49 1.71 -13.15
N MET A 233 -7.51 0.85 -13.00
CA MET A 233 -7.52 -0.28 -12.05
C MET A 233 -7.24 0.12 -10.58
N THR A 234 -7.58 1.36 -10.19
CA THR A 234 -7.30 1.93 -8.86
C THR A 234 -8.38 1.49 -7.85
N PHE A 235 -8.33 0.24 -7.41
CA PHE A 235 -9.30 -0.36 -6.48
C PHE A 235 -8.70 -1.56 -5.76
N PHE A 236 -9.37 -2.00 -4.70
CA PHE A 236 -9.14 -3.34 -4.14
C PHE A 236 -10.05 -4.35 -4.83
N GLU A 237 -9.49 -5.49 -5.21
CA GLU A 237 -10.26 -6.61 -5.75
C GLU A 237 -11.31 -7.11 -4.74
N PRO A 238 -12.43 -7.69 -5.20
CA PRO A 238 -13.49 -8.15 -4.31
C PRO A 238 -13.01 -9.14 -3.23
N ASN A 239 -12.08 -10.03 -3.54
CA ASN A 239 -11.47 -10.95 -2.59
C ASN A 239 -10.70 -10.22 -1.48
N CYS A 240 -9.99 -9.13 -1.81
CA CYS A 240 -9.32 -8.29 -0.82
C CYS A 240 -10.33 -7.63 0.13
N MET A 241 -11.45 -7.14 -0.43
CA MET A 241 -12.53 -6.54 0.36
C MET A 241 -13.16 -7.55 1.32
N LEU A 242 -13.44 -8.77 0.85
CA LEU A 242 -13.97 -9.85 1.69
C LEU A 242 -13.00 -10.23 2.81
N THR A 243 -11.70 -10.35 2.50
CA THR A 243 -10.68 -10.62 3.51
C THR A 243 -10.65 -9.53 4.58
N MET A 244 -10.67 -8.25 4.18
CA MET A 244 -10.72 -7.13 5.13
C MET A 244 -12.00 -7.14 5.97
N MET A 245 -13.15 -7.41 5.37
CA MET A 245 -14.43 -7.44 6.10
C MET A 245 -14.47 -8.54 7.15
N SER A 246 -13.83 -9.67 6.91
CA SER A 246 -13.74 -10.79 7.87
C SER A 246 -12.53 -10.69 8.81
N HIS A 247 -11.63 -9.75 8.58
CA HIS A 247 -10.42 -9.63 9.38
C HIS A 247 -10.72 -9.05 10.77
N ARG A 248 -10.18 -9.68 11.83
CA ARG A 248 -10.44 -9.37 13.26
C ARG A 248 -10.25 -7.90 13.67
N TRP A 249 -9.52 -7.10 12.89
CA TRP A 249 -9.30 -5.67 13.17
C TRP A 249 -10.43 -4.79 12.64
N PHE A 250 -11.28 -5.31 11.75
CA PHE A 250 -12.39 -4.61 11.12
C PHE A 250 -13.76 -5.16 11.54
N THR A 251 -13.79 -6.39 12.07
CA THR A 251 -15.02 -7.05 12.53
C THR A 251 -15.29 -6.66 13.98
N HIS A 252 -16.49 -6.19 14.31
CA HIS A 252 -16.89 -5.94 15.69
C HIS A 252 -17.19 -7.28 16.39
N GLU A 253 -16.76 -7.42 17.65
CA GLU A 253 -17.01 -8.63 18.46
C GLU A 253 -18.49 -9.03 18.54
N LYS A 254 -19.42 -8.08 18.33
CA LYS A 254 -20.86 -8.35 18.31
C LYS A 254 -21.31 -9.14 17.09
N ASP A 255 -20.57 -9.06 15.99
CA ASP A 255 -20.90 -9.77 14.74
C ASP A 255 -20.29 -11.18 14.71
N MET A 256 -19.43 -11.50 15.68
CA MET A 256 -18.73 -12.79 15.81
C MET A 256 -19.49 -13.83 16.64
N ASN A 257 -20.58 -13.45 17.25
CA ASN A 257 -21.36 -14.41 18.03
C ASN A 257 -22.16 -15.33 17.08
N GLU A 258 -21.63 -16.52 16.90
CA GLU A 258 -22.27 -17.74 16.39
C GLU A 258 -21.84 -18.26 15.02
N ALA A 259 -21.13 -17.50 14.17
CA ALA A 259 -20.59 -18.07 12.94
C ALA A 259 -19.16 -18.61 13.16
N PHE A 260 -18.94 -19.88 12.91
CA PHE A 260 -17.60 -20.45 12.86
C PHE A 260 -17.35 -21.11 11.51
N ILE A 261 -16.12 -20.94 11.04
CA ILE A 261 -15.65 -21.59 9.83
C ILE A 261 -14.65 -22.66 10.24
N THR A 262 -14.86 -23.87 9.81
CA THR A 262 -13.92 -24.98 9.98
C THR A 262 -13.35 -25.39 8.63
N PHE A 263 -12.07 -25.70 8.60
CA PHE A 263 -11.39 -26.24 7.43
C PHE A 263 -10.93 -27.67 7.73
N ASP A 264 -11.43 -28.62 6.96
CA ASP A 264 -10.94 -29.99 6.99
C ASP A 264 -9.75 -30.11 6.03
N GLU A 265 -8.56 -30.31 6.58
CA GLU A 265 -7.33 -30.40 5.78
C GLU A 265 -7.26 -31.68 4.93
N VAL A 266 -7.92 -32.75 5.35
CA VAL A 266 -7.91 -34.04 4.64
C VAL A 266 -8.87 -34.00 3.45
N GLU A 267 -10.10 -33.58 3.70
CA GLU A 267 -11.14 -33.53 2.69
C GLU A 267 -11.11 -32.25 1.85
N LYS A 268 -10.29 -31.24 2.25
CA LYS A 268 -10.23 -29.89 1.65
C LYS A 268 -11.59 -29.18 1.64
N ILE A 269 -12.40 -29.44 2.65
CA ILE A 269 -13.75 -28.87 2.80
C ILE A 269 -13.72 -27.70 3.78
N ILE A 270 -14.32 -26.59 3.37
CA ILE A 270 -14.61 -25.47 4.25
C ILE A 270 -16.08 -25.59 4.65
N THR A 271 -16.34 -25.66 5.95
CA THR A 271 -17.69 -25.66 6.50
C THR A 271 -17.89 -24.38 7.33
N ALA A 272 -18.96 -23.67 7.05
CA ALA A 272 -19.39 -22.52 7.85
C ALA A 272 -20.71 -22.83 8.54
N SER A 273 -20.89 -22.27 9.73
CA SER A 273 -22.17 -22.38 10.48
C SER A 273 -23.28 -21.51 9.91
N ASP A 274 -22.95 -20.58 9.04
CA ASP A 274 -23.87 -19.68 8.37
C ASP A 274 -23.57 -19.61 6.86
N GLU A 275 -24.43 -18.96 6.09
CA GLU A 275 -24.31 -18.87 4.63
C GLU A 275 -22.99 -18.21 4.23
N ILE A 276 -22.15 -18.92 3.44
CA ILE A 276 -20.96 -18.34 2.82
C ILE A 276 -21.43 -17.57 1.60
N VAL A 277 -21.47 -16.25 1.71
CA VAL A 277 -21.70 -15.37 0.55
C VAL A 277 -20.38 -15.21 -0.19
N LEU A 278 -20.23 -15.91 -1.30
CA LEU A 278 -19.08 -15.81 -2.21
C LEU A 278 -19.26 -14.68 -3.23
#